data_77ea3dbebaf530b9200c5df98719c97c
#
_entry.id   77ea3dbebaf530b9200c5df98719c97c
#
_cell.length_a   1.000
_cell.length_b   1.000
_cell.length_c   1.000
_cell.angle_alpha   90.00
_cell.angle_beta   90.00
_cell.angle_gamma   90.00
#
_symmetry.space_group_name_H-M   'P 1'
#
loop_
_entity.id
_entity.type
_entity.pdbx_description
1 polymer ?
#
loop_
_entity_poly.entity_id
_entity_poly.type
_entity_poly.pdbx_seq_one_letter_code
_entity_poly.pdbx_strand_id
1 'polypeptide(L)'
;MNPFDKDKKKDKAQLWDMLVERDSLAFVNQDWDLVKNDFVAEHFMGIHAHNESNPDFWKISFPNLTSYQKEWLKQAKDFYNESWTEKPYDILLKVTYLDEIEICEDKAILHKKFSGFAEKTNGEKITFSWQTIYRCVKINDKWKISGFTGYLPLNVKKGNLVQTPAKSVPIGANQHLTAGPYSPVLNVNGTQLVVISGQAAIEKSGQIIGDNVEVQTELTLRNCQKQLLAAGASFGDVFKVNVYLKDIQDWERFNSVYVNYFIEPKPVRTAVETGLIEGLLVEIEMWATKN
;
A
#
# COMPACT_ATOMS: atom_id res chain seq x y z
N MET A 1 10.02 8.39 -20.10
CA MET A 1 10.22 7.78 -21.44
C MET A 1 9.19 6.66 -21.60
N ASN A 2 8.50 6.59 -22.75
CA ASN A 2 7.48 5.58 -23.01
C ASN A 2 8.08 4.17 -22.90
N PRO A 3 7.53 3.29 -22.03
CA PRO A 3 8.07 1.94 -21.82
C PRO A 3 7.72 0.95 -22.95
N PHE A 4 6.83 1.34 -23.88
CA PHE A 4 6.39 0.48 -24.96
C PHE A 4 7.14 0.78 -26.26
N ASP A 5 7.68 -0.27 -26.87
CA ASP A 5 8.31 -0.23 -28.19
C ASP A 5 7.27 0.19 -29.24
N LYS A 6 7.51 1.31 -29.94
CA LYS A 6 6.58 1.90 -30.92
C LYS A 6 6.38 1.00 -32.13
N ASP A 7 7.35 0.15 -32.48
CA ASP A 7 7.28 -0.74 -33.62
C ASP A 7 6.56 -2.06 -33.29
N LYS A 8 6.79 -2.60 -32.08
CA LYS A 8 6.23 -3.89 -31.65
C LYS A 8 4.92 -3.78 -30.88
N LYS A 9 4.66 -2.63 -30.25
CA LYS A 9 3.49 -2.39 -29.39
C LYS A 9 2.85 -1.04 -29.69
N LYS A 10 2.62 -0.76 -30.97
CA LYS A 10 2.14 0.53 -31.50
C LYS A 10 0.93 1.09 -30.72
N ASP A 11 -0.09 0.27 -30.48
CA ASP A 11 -1.31 0.71 -29.80
C ASP A 11 -1.06 1.06 -28.33
N LYS A 12 -0.27 0.25 -27.62
CA LYS A 12 0.10 0.56 -26.22
C LYS A 12 0.96 1.81 -26.13
N ALA A 13 1.86 2.01 -27.09
CA ALA A 13 2.69 3.21 -27.14
C ALA A 13 1.85 4.47 -27.38
N GLN A 14 0.86 4.42 -28.31
CA GLN A 14 -0.07 5.53 -28.54
C GLN A 14 -0.90 5.88 -27.30
N LEU A 15 -1.44 4.86 -26.62
CA LEU A 15 -2.25 5.03 -25.42
C LEU A 15 -1.43 5.62 -24.27
N TRP A 16 -0.18 5.19 -24.13
CA TRP A 16 0.73 5.74 -23.13
C TRP A 16 1.10 7.19 -23.45
N ASP A 17 1.48 7.49 -24.70
CA ASP A 17 1.80 8.87 -25.12
C ASP A 17 0.60 9.80 -24.89
N MET A 18 -0.63 9.35 -25.17
CA MET A 18 -1.85 10.11 -24.96
C MET A 18 -2.11 10.40 -23.47
N LEU A 19 -2.10 9.36 -22.64
CA LEU A 19 -2.55 9.44 -21.26
C LEU A 19 -1.45 9.83 -20.26
N VAL A 20 -0.18 9.72 -20.60
CA VAL A 20 0.93 10.05 -19.70
C VAL A 20 1.69 11.26 -20.22
N GLU A 21 2.31 11.19 -21.39
CA GLU A 21 3.22 12.23 -21.86
C GLU A 21 2.45 13.49 -22.26
N ARG A 22 1.49 13.37 -23.19
CA ARG A 22 0.72 14.51 -23.71
C ARG A 22 -0.21 15.11 -22.67
N ASP A 23 -0.93 14.27 -21.91
CA ASP A 23 -1.81 14.75 -20.83
C ASP A 23 -1.02 15.51 -19.75
N SER A 24 0.13 14.98 -19.30
CA SER A 24 0.97 15.67 -18.33
C SER A 24 1.54 16.98 -18.86
N LEU A 25 1.98 17.01 -20.12
CA LEU A 25 2.49 18.21 -20.75
C LEU A 25 1.40 19.29 -20.89
N ALA A 26 0.22 18.89 -21.36
CA ALA A 26 -0.94 19.77 -21.46
C ALA A 26 -1.36 20.33 -20.10
N PHE A 27 -1.38 19.46 -19.07
CA PHE A 27 -1.80 19.81 -17.72
C PHE A 27 -0.88 20.88 -17.08
N VAL A 28 0.43 20.69 -17.13
CA VAL A 28 1.35 21.67 -16.56
C VAL A 28 1.37 22.99 -17.30
N ASN A 29 1.01 22.99 -18.59
CA ASN A 29 0.89 24.19 -19.41
C ASN A 29 -0.52 24.81 -19.39
N GLN A 30 -1.48 24.19 -18.71
CA GLN A 30 -2.90 24.57 -18.69
C GLN A 30 -3.50 24.65 -20.10
N ASP A 31 -2.97 23.86 -21.04
CA ASP A 31 -3.32 23.88 -22.46
C ASP A 31 -4.23 22.70 -22.83
N TRP A 32 -5.54 22.94 -22.75
CA TRP A 32 -6.56 21.95 -23.15
C TRP A 32 -6.53 21.64 -24.65
N ASP A 33 -6.07 22.55 -25.48
CA ASP A 33 -6.06 22.37 -26.95
C ASP A 33 -5.13 21.24 -27.39
N LEU A 34 -4.10 20.94 -26.60
CA LEU A 34 -3.21 19.81 -26.84
C LEU A 34 -3.90 18.45 -26.68
N VAL A 35 -4.94 18.35 -25.86
CA VAL A 35 -5.60 17.09 -25.51
C VAL A 35 -7.06 17.00 -25.92
N LYS A 36 -7.72 18.10 -26.34
CA LYS A 36 -9.15 18.11 -26.68
C LYS A 36 -9.56 17.05 -27.71
N ASN A 37 -8.67 16.75 -28.65
CA ASN A 37 -8.91 15.78 -29.72
C ASN A 37 -8.68 14.31 -29.26
N ASP A 38 -8.19 14.10 -28.06
CA ASP A 38 -8.00 12.78 -27.48
C ASP A 38 -9.30 12.20 -26.90
N PHE A 39 -10.40 12.96 -26.91
CA PHE A 39 -11.69 12.54 -26.35
C PHE A 39 -12.73 12.32 -27.44
N VAL A 40 -13.71 11.44 -27.12
CA VAL A 40 -14.95 11.27 -27.89
C VAL A 40 -16.03 12.10 -27.22
N ALA A 41 -16.25 13.34 -27.72
CA ALA A 41 -17.12 14.31 -27.04
C ALA A 41 -18.58 13.84 -26.90
N GLU A 42 -19.11 13.15 -27.94
CA GLU A 42 -20.51 12.74 -28.02
C GLU A 42 -20.91 11.69 -26.98
N HIS A 43 -19.95 10.90 -26.51
CA HIS A 43 -20.20 9.76 -25.61
C HIS A 43 -19.33 9.80 -24.35
N PHE A 44 -18.70 10.95 -24.08
CA PHE A 44 -17.85 11.07 -22.92
C PHE A 44 -18.66 11.11 -21.62
N MET A 45 -18.23 10.29 -20.66
CA MET A 45 -18.74 10.33 -19.28
C MET A 45 -17.62 10.01 -18.29
N GLY A 46 -17.50 10.84 -17.27
CA GLY A 46 -16.57 10.65 -16.16
C GLY A 46 -17.28 10.41 -14.83
N ILE A 47 -16.87 9.33 -14.15
CA ILE A 47 -17.30 8.99 -12.80
C ILE A 47 -16.20 9.39 -11.83
N HIS A 48 -16.55 9.99 -10.69
CA HIS A 48 -15.65 10.28 -9.59
C HIS A 48 -15.95 9.34 -8.41
N ALA A 49 -14.98 8.53 -8.04
CA ALA A 49 -15.13 7.53 -6.98
C ALA A 49 -14.89 8.10 -5.57
N HIS A 50 -14.42 9.34 -5.41
CA HIS A 50 -14.17 10.00 -4.13
C HIS A 50 -13.24 9.20 -3.18
N ASN A 51 -12.33 8.42 -3.75
CA ASN A 51 -11.44 7.50 -3.03
C ASN A 51 -12.20 6.38 -2.28
N GLU A 52 -13.42 6.05 -2.73
CA GLU A 52 -14.24 5.00 -2.19
C GLU A 52 -14.16 3.73 -3.04
N SER A 53 -13.97 2.59 -2.39
CA SER A 53 -13.95 1.29 -3.08
C SER A 53 -15.35 0.76 -3.42
N ASN A 54 -16.38 1.18 -2.66
CA ASN A 54 -17.76 0.77 -2.90
C ASN A 54 -18.40 1.60 -4.02
N PRO A 55 -18.81 0.99 -5.15
CA PRO A 55 -19.45 1.67 -6.27
C PRO A 55 -20.73 2.44 -5.93
N ASP A 56 -21.44 2.07 -4.86
CA ASP A 56 -22.68 2.74 -4.42
C ASP A 56 -22.46 4.22 -4.04
N PHE A 57 -21.23 4.59 -3.71
CA PHE A 57 -20.85 5.97 -3.37
C PHE A 57 -20.28 6.76 -4.55
N TRP A 58 -20.07 6.12 -5.70
CA TRP A 58 -19.54 6.80 -6.87
C TRP A 58 -20.59 7.73 -7.49
N LYS A 59 -20.10 8.80 -8.11
CA LYS A 59 -20.98 9.81 -8.74
C LYS A 59 -20.56 10.08 -10.17
N ILE A 60 -21.54 10.24 -11.05
CA ILE A 60 -21.33 10.80 -12.38
C ILE A 60 -21.09 12.30 -12.21
N SER A 61 -19.82 12.68 -12.01
CA SER A 61 -19.43 14.07 -11.79
C SER A 61 -19.22 14.83 -13.10
N PHE A 62 -18.94 14.10 -14.18
CA PHE A 62 -18.68 14.66 -15.49
C PHE A 62 -19.60 13.99 -16.54
N PRO A 63 -20.86 14.47 -16.65
CA PRO A 63 -21.83 13.86 -17.58
C PRO A 63 -21.50 14.14 -19.06
N ASN A 64 -20.58 15.04 -19.34
CA ASN A 64 -20.10 15.36 -20.67
C ASN A 64 -18.68 15.94 -20.62
N LEU A 65 -18.04 16.06 -21.80
CA LEU A 65 -16.66 16.54 -21.93
C LEU A 65 -16.48 17.98 -21.45
N THR A 66 -17.47 18.85 -21.63
CA THR A 66 -17.40 20.26 -21.20
C THR A 66 -17.31 20.38 -19.67
N SER A 67 -18.06 19.56 -18.94
CA SER A 67 -17.97 19.55 -17.47
C SER A 67 -16.62 19.06 -16.98
N TYR A 68 -16.04 18.05 -17.65
CA TYR A 68 -14.70 17.54 -17.34
C TYR A 68 -13.62 18.60 -17.68
N GLN A 69 -13.68 19.23 -18.84
CA GLN A 69 -12.74 20.27 -19.24
C GLN A 69 -12.63 21.38 -18.20
N LYS A 70 -13.77 21.85 -17.65
CA LYS A 70 -13.77 22.90 -16.61
C LYS A 70 -13.00 22.48 -15.37
N GLU A 71 -13.24 21.25 -14.90
CA GLU A 71 -12.54 20.75 -13.70
C GLU A 71 -11.05 20.49 -13.99
N TRP A 72 -10.73 19.91 -15.15
CA TRP A 72 -9.35 19.68 -15.57
C TRP A 72 -8.54 20.98 -15.63
N LEU A 73 -9.08 22.04 -16.26
CA LEU A 73 -8.44 23.35 -16.31
C LEU A 73 -8.28 24.01 -14.95
N LYS A 74 -9.28 23.81 -14.05
CA LYS A 74 -9.18 24.30 -12.68
C LYS A 74 -8.05 23.58 -11.94
N GLN A 75 -8.00 22.26 -11.98
CA GLN A 75 -6.95 21.47 -11.33
C GLN A 75 -5.56 21.78 -11.92
N ALA A 76 -5.45 21.97 -13.24
CA ALA A 76 -4.21 22.36 -13.89
C ALA A 76 -3.71 23.72 -13.39
N LYS A 77 -4.62 24.70 -13.25
CA LYS A 77 -4.30 26.02 -12.69
C LYS A 77 -3.90 25.95 -11.22
N ASP A 78 -4.64 25.17 -10.41
CA ASP A 78 -4.34 25.00 -8.98
C ASP A 78 -2.94 24.38 -8.82
N PHE A 79 -2.62 23.33 -9.60
CA PHE A 79 -1.32 22.68 -9.60
C PHE A 79 -0.18 23.61 -10.07
N TYR A 80 -0.42 24.40 -11.11
CA TYR A 80 0.55 25.37 -11.65
C TYR A 80 0.88 26.47 -10.64
N ASN A 81 -0.10 26.93 -9.86
CA ASN A 81 0.08 28.01 -8.88
C ASN A 81 0.84 27.57 -7.61
N GLU A 82 1.06 26.27 -7.44
CA GLU A 82 1.83 25.76 -6.31
C GLU A 82 3.35 25.95 -6.53
N SER A 83 4.06 26.21 -5.44
CA SER A 83 5.51 26.37 -5.47
C SER A 83 6.20 25.05 -5.19
N TRP A 84 6.55 24.31 -6.23
CA TRP A 84 7.19 23.01 -6.15
C TRP A 84 8.72 23.09 -6.04
N THR A 85 9.34 22.11 -5.38
CA THR A 85 10.81 21.94 -5.34
C THR A 85 11.38 21.33 -6.63
N GLU A 86 10.55 20.59 -7.37
CA GLU A 86 10.88 19.97 -8.67
C GLU A 86 10.05 20.62 -9.80
N LYS A 87 10.45 20.43 -11.05
CA LYS A 87 9.64 20.92 -12.18
C LYS A 87 8.28 20.19 -12.21
N PRO A 88 7.16 20.91 -12.37
CA PRO A 88 5.81 20.33 -12.39
C PRO A 88 5.65 19.14 -13.32
N TYR A 89 6.24 19.18 -14.52
CA TYR A 89 6.21 18.08 -15.47
C TYR A 89 6.93 16.83 -14.97
N ASP A 90 8.11 16.99 -14.36
CA ASP A 90 8.89 15.89 -13.82
C ASP A 90 8.18 15.23 -12.63
N ILE A 91 7.48 16.04 -11.81
CA ILE A 91 6.62 15.53 -10.73
C ILE A 91 5.54 14.60 -11.28
N LEU A 92 4.78 15.07 -12.31
CA LEU A 92 3.70 14.25 -12.88
C LEU A 92 4.23 12.96 -13.50
N LEU A 93 5.33 12.99 -14.23
CA LEU A 93 5.94 11.78 -14.79
C LEU A 93 6.45 10.82 -13.72
N LYS A 94 6.99 11.34 -12.62
CA LYS A 94 7.52 10.55 -11.49
C LYS A 94 6.41 9.80 -10.73
N VAL A 95 5.25 10.42 -10.55
CA VAL A 95 4.14 9.84 -9.77
C VAL A 95 3.12 9.08 -10.62
N THR A 96 3.23 9.12 -11.96
CA THR A 96 2.27 8.48 -12.87
C THR A 96 2.78 7.15 -13.40
N TYR A 97 1.94 6.12 -13.31
CA TYR A 97 2.20 4.78 -13.80
C TYR A 97 1.07 4.33 -14.72
N LEU A 98 1.41 3.77 -15.88
CA LEU A 98 0.48 3.20 -16.86
C LEU A 98 1.14 1.99 -17.52
N ASP A 99 1.05 0.84 -16.88
CA ASP A 99 1.60 -0.45 -17.31
C ASP A 99 0.51 -1.49 -17.59
N GLU A 100 -0.67 -1.33 -16.99
CA GLU A 100 -1.83 -2.20 -17.21
C GLU A 100 -2.70 -1.62 -18.33
N ILE A 101 -2.51 -2.15 -19.54
CA ILE A 101 -3.25 -1.78 -20.76
C ILE A 101 -3.83 -3.05 -21.38
N GLU A 102 -5.15 -3.20 -21.33
CA GLU A 102 -5.89 -4.28 -21.95
C GLU A 102 -6.53 -3.77 -23.25
N ILE A 103 -6.24 -4.43 -24.37
CA ILE A 103 -6.75 -4.06 -25.70
C ILE A 103 -7.48 -5.26 -26.29
N CYS A 104 -8.71 -5.03 -26.75
CA CYS A 104 -9.50 -5.96 -27.52
C CYS A 104 -10.02 -5.22 -28.76
N GLU A 105 -9.48 -5.56 -29.93
CA GLU A 105 -9.81 -4.92 -31.21
C GLU A 105 -9.70 -3.38 -31.16
N ASP A 106 -10.82 -2.67 -31.26
CA ASP A 106 -10.93 -1.21 -31.26
C ASP A 106 -11.27 -0.63 -29.86
N LYS A 107 -11.22 -1.44 -28.79
CA LYS A 107 -11.51 -1.05 -27.42
C LYS A 107 -10.31 -1.25 -26.53
N ALA A 108 -10.15 -0.38 -25.53
CA ALA A 108 -9.12 -0.56 -24.50
C ALA A 108 -9.61 -0.11 -23.12
N ILE A 109 -9.11 -0.82 -22.09
CA ILE A 109 -9.23 -0.44 -20.68
C ILE A 109 -7.81 -0.25 -20.14
N LEU A 110 -7.62 0.86 -19.44
CA LEU A 110 -6.30 1.26 -18.95
C LEU A 110 -6.39 1.67 -17.49
N HIS A 111 -5.43 1.22 -16.69
CA HIS A 111 -5.30 1.59 -15.28
C HIS A 111 -4.15 2.60 -15.12
N LYS A 112 -4.48 3.89 -15.14
CA LYS A 112 -3.53 4.96 -14.84
C LYS A 112 -3.49 5.18 -13.32
N LYS A 113 -2.33 4.99 -12.72
CA LYS A 113 -2.11 5.09 -11.28
C LYS A 113 -1.26 6.31 -10.96
N PHE A 114 -1.61 6.96 -9.85
CA PHE A 114 -0.85 8.06 -9.28
C PHE A 114 -0.35 7.62 -7.90
N SER A 115 0.96 7.51 -7.76
CA SER A 115 1.57 7.05 -6.52
C SER A 115 2.91 7.74 -6.28
N GLY A 116 3.06 8.32 -5.10
CA GLY A 116 4.26 9.03 -4.71
C GLY A 116 3.94 10.31 -3.96
N PHE A 117 4.91 11.20 -3.88
CA PHE A 117 4.76 12.51 -3.29
C PHE A 117 5.54 13.57 -4.08
N ALA A 118 5.08 14.82 -3.96
CA ALA A 118 5.81 16.00 -4.35
C ALA A 118 5.98 16.93 -3.15
N GLU A 119 7.07 17.70 -3.12
CA GLU A 119 7.39 18.61 -2.03
C GLU A 119 7.28 20.06 -2.51
N LYS A 120 6.56 20.87 -1.73
CA LYS A 120 6.49 22.30 -1.95
C LYS A 120 7.71 22.99 -1.33
N THR A 121 8.04 24.18 -1.80
CA THR A 121 9.19 24.98 -1.30
C THR A 121 9.05 25.37 0.17
N ASN A 122 7.84 25.32 0.74
CA ASN A 122 7.59 25.52 2.16
C ASN A 122 7.77 24.23 3.02
N GLY A 123 8.19 23.11 2.43
CA GLY A 123 8.38 21.81 3.10
C GLY A 123 7.11 20.94 3.22
N GLU A 124 5.96 21.42 2.73
CA GLU A 124 4.74 20.63 2.69
C GLU A 124 4.86 19.51 1.65
N LYS A 125 4.48 18.28 2.02
CA LYS A 125 4.45 17.11 1.13
C LYS A 125 3.03 16.80 0.68
N ILE A 126 2.81 16.82 -0.62
CA ILE A 126 1.55 16.43 -1.24
C ILE A 126 1.66 14.98 -1.70
N THR A 127 0.77 14.13 -1.19
CA THR A 127 0.75 12.70 -1.54
C THR A 127 -0.23 12.44 -2.69
N PHE A 128 0.24 11.69 -3.69
CA PHE A 128 -0.56 11.15 -4.79
C PHE A 128 -0.82 9.68 -4.48
N SER A 129 -2.08 9.30 -4.34
CA SER A 129 -2.47 7.93 -3.97
C SER A 129 -3.87 7.61 -4.48
N TRP A 130 -4.04 7.51 -5.80
CA TRP A 130 -5.31 7.10 -6.44
C TRP A 130 -5.05 6.48 -7.80
N GLN A 131 -6.08 5.89 -8.38
CA GLN A 131 -6.05 5.39 -9.74
C GLN A 131 -7.27 5.83 -10.54
N THR A 132 -7.13 5.81 -11.86
CA THR A 132 -8.19 6.09 -12.82
C THR A 132 -8.24 4.97 -13.85
N ILE A 133 -9.41 4.39 -14.05
CA ILE A 133 -9.68 3.42 -15.11
C ILE A 133 -10.22 4.20 -16.30
N TYR A 134 -9.47 4.24 -17.39
CA TYR A 134 -9.89 4.85 -18.65
C TYR A 134 -10.53 3.81 -19.55
N ARG A 135 -11.58 4.23 -20.24
CA ARG A 135 -12.19 3.52 -21.37
C ARG A 135 -11.80 4.25 -22.63
N CYS A 136 -11.15 3.55 -23.56
CA CYS A 136 -10.72 4.10 -24.83
C CYS A 136 -11.30 3.32 -25.98
N VAL A 137 -11.44 4.01 -27.13
CA VAL A 137 -11.90 3.46 -28.40
C VAL A 137 -11.00 3.94 -29.53
N LYS A 138 -10.75 3.09 -30.52
CA LYS A 138 -9.93 3.40 -31.69
C LYS A 138 -10.84 3.87 -32.83
N ILE A 139 -10.67 5.09 -33.28
CA ILE A 139 -11.43 5.72 -34.37
C ILE A 139 -10.43 6.23 -35.40
N ASN A 140 -10.56 5.77 -36.66
CA ASN A 140 -9.64 6.13 -37.75
C ASN A 140 -8.18 5.96 -37.37
N ASP A 141 -7.81 4.80 -36.85
CA ASP A 141 -6.46 4.44 -36.36
C ASP A 141 -5.91 5.28 -35.22
N LYS A 142 -6.75 6.09 -34.57
CA LYS A 142 -6.37 6.90 -33.42
C LYS A 142 -7.14 6.49 -32.17
N TRP A 143 -6.45 6.26 -31.09
CA TRP A 143 -7.06 6.01 -29.78
C TRP A 143 -7.65 7.30 -29.22
N LYS A 144 -8.85 7.18 -28.63
CA LYS A 144 -9.57 8.27 -27.97
C LYS A 144 -10.20 7.81 -26.68
N ILE A 145 -10.31 8.71 -25.72
CA ILE A 145 -10.93 8.49 -24.41
C ILE A 145 -12.46 8.65 -24.56
N SER A 146 -13.21 7.60 -24.32
CA SER A 146 -14.69 7.64 -24.27
C SER A 146 -15.24 7.89 -22.86
N GLY A 147 -14.39 7.78 -21.85
CA GLY A 147 -14.75 8.08 -20.44
C GLY A 147 -13.78 7.45 -19.45
N PHE A 148 -14.05 7.72 -18.17
CA PHE A 148 -13.24 7.16 -17.10
C PHE A 148 -14.04 6.95 -15.81
N THR A 149 -13.46 6.16 -14.89
CA THR A 149 -13.79 6.16 -13.47
C THR A 149 -12.52 6.54 -12.73
N GLY A 150 -12.50 7.73 -12.15
CA GLY A 150 -11.33 8.33 -11.53
C GLY A 150 -11.41 8.44 -10.02
N TYR A 151 -10.27 8.76 -9.39
CA TYR A 151 -10.14 8.87 -7.94
C TYR A 151 -10.60 7.63 -7.19
N LEU A 152 -10.31 6.47 -7.76
CA LEU A 152 -10.44 5.18 -7.09
C LEU A 152 -9.31 5.00 -6.09
N PRO A 153 -9.52 4.28 -4.98
CA PRO A 153 -8.43 3.90 -4.09
C PRO A 153 -7.33 3.18 -4.86
N LEU A 154 -6.08 3.48 -4.53
CA LEU A 154 -4.94 2.82 -5.16
C LEU A 154 -4.77 1.42 -4.57
N ASN A 155 -5.30 0.40 -5.25
CA ASN A 155 -5.01 -1.00 -4.93
C ASN A 155 -3.62 -1.35 -5.47
N VAL A 156 -2.64 -1.31 -4.59
CA VAL A 156 -1.25 -1.60 -4.94
C VAL A 156 -1.03 -3.10 -5.03
N LYS A 157 -0.91 -3.65 -6.26
CA LYS A 157 -0.24 -4.95 -6.43
C LYS A 157 1.25 -4.76 -6.18
N LYS A 158 1.85 -5.68 -5.40
CA LYS A 158 3.27 -5.68 -5.03
C LYS A 158 4.18 -5.31 -6.20
N GLY A 159 4.92 -4.25 -6.08
CA GLY A 159 5.97 -3.91 -7.04
C GLY A 159 6.70 -2.61 -6.74
N ASN A 160 6.06 -1.47 -6.55
CA ASN A 160 6.78 -0.19 -6.37
C ASN A 160 5.88 0.95 -5.82
N LEU A 161 5.01 0.70 -4.85
CA LEU A 161 4.13 1.74 -4.32
C LEU A 161 4.32 1.87 -2.82
N VAL A 162 4.14 3.07 -2.27
CA VAL A 162 4.10 3.28 -0.83
C VAL A 162 3.09 2.30 -0.26
N GLN A 163 3.57 1.19 0.27
CA GLN A 163 2.73 0.17 0.87
C GLN A 163 2.03 0.82 2.06
N THR A 164 0.71 0.79 2.09
CA THR A 164 0.01 0.93 3.36
C THR A 164 0.63 -0.12 4.28
N PRO A 165 1.21 0.26 5.41
CA PRO A 165 1.86 -0.72 6.26
C PRO A 165 0.86 -1.84 6.59
N ALA A 166 1.30 -3.09 6.50
CA ALA A 166 0.47 -4.26 6.81
C ALA A 166 -0.17 -4.15 8.20
N LYS A 167 0.42 -3.33 9.06
CA LYS A 167 -0.11 -2.98 10.39
C LYS A 167 0.19 -1.51 10.73
N SER A 168 -0.73 -0.85 11.44
CA SER A 168 -0.58 0.53 11.93
C SER A 168 -1.33 0.74 13.24
N VAL A 169 -0.82 1.66 14.07
CA VAL A 169 -1.54 2.10 15.27
C VAL A 169 -2.54 3.19 14.86
N PRO A 170 -3.84 3.09 15.20
CA PRO A 170 -4.80 4.14 14.92
C PRO A 170 -4.47 5.45 15.63
N ILE A 171 -4.80 6.58 15.01
CA ILE A 171 -4.65 7.90 15.63
C ILE A 171 -5.51 7.94 16.90
N GLY A 172 -4.92 8.39 18.01
CA GLY A 172 -5.60 8.48 19.32
C GLY A 172 -5.53 7.20 20.17
N ALA A 173 -4.94 6.12 19.66
CA ALA A 173 -4.67 4.95 20.49
C ALA A 173 -3.57 5.24 21.51
N ASN A 174 -3.88 5.09 22.79
CA ASN A 174 -2.97 5.36 23.89
C ASN A 174 -2.80 4.13 24.78
N GLN A 175 -1.64 3.98 25.36
CA GLN A 175 -1.31 2.96 26.34
C GLN A 175 -1.05 3.59 27.70
N HIS A 176 -1.34 2.88 28.79
CA HIS A 176 -1.02 3.33 30.13
C HIS A 176 0.49 3.23 30.40
N LEU A 177 0.99 4.02 31.37
CA LEU A 177 2.43 4.15 31.66
C LEU A 177 3.10 2.85 32.12
N THR A 178 2.33 1.91 32.68
CA THR A 178 2.84 0.62 33.15
C THR A 178 2.73 -0.50 32.11
N ALA A 179 2.40 -0.13 30.86
CA ALA A 179 2.32 -1.09 29.77
C ALA A 179 3.70 -1.67 29.42
N GLY A 180 3.72 -2.95 29.06
CA GLY A 180 4.91 -3.59 28.51
C GLY A 180 5.18 -3.22 27.04
N PRO A 181 6.17 -3.87 26.40
CA PRO A 181 6.57 -3.57 25.01
C PRO A 181 5.58 -4.16 23.97
N TYR A 182 4.36 -3.60 23.91
CA TYR A 182 3.30 -3.98 22.97
C TYR A 182 2.41 -2.80 22.59
N SER A 183 1.74 -2.88 21.45
CA SER A 183 0.76 -1.87 21.01
C SER A 183 -0.59 -2.09 21.71
N PRO A 184 -1.37 -1.02 22.01
CA PRO A 184 -2.71 -1.14 22.57
C PRO A 184 -3.72 -1.71 21.59
N VAL A 185 -3.57 -1.34 20.31
CA VAL A 185 -4.42 -1.76 19.19
C VAL A 185 -3.65 -1.59 17.88
N LEU A 186 -3.97 -2.42 16.90
CA LEU A 186 -3.44 -2.31 15.54
C LEU A 186 -4.57 -2.44 14.51
N ASN A 187 -4.54 -1.59 13.49
CA ASN A 187 -5.18 -1.87 12.20
C ASN A 187 -4.29 -2.85 11.44
N VAL A 188 -4.88 -3.92 10.91
CA VAL A 188 -4.19 -4.96 10.15
C VAL A 188 -4.76 -4.99 8.73
N ASN A 189 -3.92 -4.68 7.73
CA ASN A 189 -4.32 -4.48 6.34
C ASN A 189 -3.71 -5.51 5.37
N GLY A 190 -3.00 -6.52 5.88
CA GLY A 190 -2.38 -7.55 5.04
C GLY A 190 -3.41 -8.51 4.42
N THR A 191 -3.05 -9.09 3.29
CA THR A 191 -3.91 -9.99 2.50
C THR A 191 -3.66 -11.48 2.77
N GLN A 192 -2.49 -11.83 3.31
CA GLN A 192 -2.12 -13.21 3.66
C GLN A 192 -1.88 -13.32 5.16
N LEU A 193 -2.59 -14.23 5.80
CA LEU A 193 -2.41 -14.55 7.22
C LEU A 193 -1.39 -15.69 7.38
N VAL A 194 -0.43 -15.49 8.28
CA VAL A 194 0.55 -16.51 8.73
C VAL A 194 0.30 -16.76 10.22
N VAL A 195 0.05 -18.00 10.58
CA VAL A 195 -0.20 -18.41 11.95
C VAL A 195 0.88 -19.40 12.37
N ILE A 196 1.55 -19.13 13.49
CA ILE A 196 2.56 -20.01 14.08
C ILE A 196 1.97 -20.62 15.35
N SER A 197 2.03 -21.93 15.44
CA SER A 197 1.71 -22.65 16.67
C SER A 197 2.69 -22.31 17.80
N GLY A 198 2.37 -22.68 19.02
CA GLY A 198 3.27 -22.52 20.16
C GLY A 198 4.67 -23.03 19.85
N GLN A 199 5.65 -22.19 20.05
CA GLN A 199 7.08 -22.49 19.98
C GLN A 199 7.67 -22.37 21.35
N ALA A 200 8.65 -23.22 21.65
CA ALA A 200 9.33 -23.26 22.93
C ALA A 200 10.84 -23.46 22.73
N ALA A 201 11.58 -23.46 23.82
CA ALA A 201 13.02 -23.68 23.82
C ALA A 201 13.40 -25.14 23.61
N ILE A 202 12.91 -25.73 22.49
CA ILE A 202 13.11 -27.14 22.14
C ILE A 202 13.90 -27.25 20.85
N GLU A 203 14.96 -28.05 20.84
CA GLU A 203 15.71 -28.41 19.64
C GLU A 203 15.01 -29.48 18.81
N LYS A 204 15.48 -29.71 17.56
CA LYS A 204 14.97 -30.77 16.68
C LYS A 204 15.10 -32.16 17.27
N SER A 205 16.03 -32.38 18.18
CA SER A 205 16.20 -33.61 18.94
C SER A 205 15.08 -33.87 19.96
N GLY A 206 14.26 -32.84 20.26
CA GLY A 206 13.27 -32.87 21.35
C GLY A 206 13.86 -32.43 22.70
N GLN A 207 15.15 -32.09 22.76
CA GLN A 207 15.78 -31.64 24.00
C GLN A 207 15.38 -30.18 24.32
N ILE A 208 14.97 -29.94 25.58
CA ILE A 208 14.74 -28.57 26.09
C ILE A 208 16.08 -27.97 26.45
N ILE A 209 16.32 -26.73 26.02
CA ILE A 209 17.58 -26.00 26.21
C ILE A 209 17.33 -24.74 27.05
N GLY A 210 18.22 -24.56 28.02
CA GLY A 210 18.21 -23.41 28.94
C GLY A 210 17.55 -23.72 30.28
N ASP A 211 18.15 -23.20 31.32
CA ASP A 211 17.75 -23.37 32.73
C ASP A 211 17.14 -22.11 33.34
N ASN A 212 17.01 -21.05 32.52
CA ASN A 212 16.43 -19.78 32.93
C ASN A 212 15.56 -19.18 31.82
N VAL A 213 14.67 -18.25 32.18
CA VAL A 213 13.67 -17.69 31.27
C VAL A 213 14.29 -16.89 30.14
N GLU A 214 15.41 -16.19 30.34
CA GLU A 214 16.08 -15.39 29.32
C GLU A 214 16.61 -16.28 28.18
N VAL A 215 17.33 -17.35 28.53
CA VAL A 215 17.88 -18.31 27.55
C VAL A 215 16.75 -19.02 26.82
N GLN A 216 15.71 -19.45 27.52
CA GLN A 216 14.57 -20.09 26.91
C GLN A 216 13.78 -19.12 26.02
N THR A 217 13.60 -17.85 26.41
CA THR A 217 12.95 -16.83 25.59
C THR A 217 13.72 -16.59 24.28
N GLU A 218 15.04 -16.46 24.37
CA GLU A 218 15.90 -16.27 23.20
C GLU A 218 15.75 -17.43 22.20
N LEU A 219 15.82 -18.67 22.66
CA LEU A 219 15.70 -19.83 21.78
C LEU A 219 14.28 -19.99 21.24
N THR A 220 13.24 -19.74 22.05
CA THR A 220 11.84 -19.74 21.63
C THR A 220 11.61 -18.73 20.51
N LEU A 221 12.08 -17.49 20.65
CA LEU A 221 11.96 -16.46 19.61
C LEU A 221 12.74 -16.83 18.35
N ARG A 222 13.92 -17.43 18.46
CA ARG A 222 14.63 -17.96 17.29
C ARG A 222 13.85 -19.09 16.58
N ASN A 223 13.15 -19.95 17.33
CA ASN A 223 12.29 -20.96 16.74
C ASN A 223 11.08 -20.31 16.04
N CYS A 224 10.44 -19.30 16.64
CA CYS A 224 9.42 -18.48 15.96
C CYS A 224 9.97 -17.87 14.67
N GLN A 225 11.17 -17.30 14.69
CA GLN A 225 11.82 -16.72 13.51
C GLN A 225 11.98 -17.72 12.37
N LYS A 226 12.38 -18.94 12.66
CA LYS A 226 12.51 -20.01 11.66
C LYS A 226 11.17 -20.32 10.98
N GLN A 227 10.07 -20.36 11.75
CA GLN A 227 8.73 -20.61 11.19
C GLN A 227 8.24 -19.41 10.37
N LEU A 228 8.47 -18.17 10.85
CA LEU A 228 8.15 -16.95 10.09
C LEU A 228 8.88 -16.94 8.75
N LEU A 229 10.19 -17.18 8.74
CA LEU A 229 11.01 -17.22 7.52
C LEU A 229 10.56 -18.32 6.55
N ALA A 230 10.20 -19.50 7.04
CA ALA A 230 9.66 -20.58 6.22
C ALA A 230 8.36 -20.19 5.52
N ALA A 231 7.54 -19.33 6.15
CA ALA A 231 6.33 -18.75 5.56
C ALA A 231 6.62 -17.46 4.74
N GLY A 232 7.89 -17.06 4.59
CA GLY A 232 8.28 -15.82 3.91
C GLY A 232 7.85 -14.56 4.66
N ALA A 233 7.76 -14.64 6.00
CA ALA A 233 7.44 -13.53 6.91
C ALA A 233 8.62 -13.23 7.84
N SER A 234 8.52 -12.13 8.57
CA SER A 234 9.51 -11.65 9.55
C SER A 234 8.81 -11.20 10.84
N PHE A 235 9.56 -10.85 11.88
CA PHE A 235 9.00 -10.20 13.08
C PHE A 235 8.32 -8.87 12.77
N GLY A 236 8.73 -8.17 11.72
CA GLY A 236 8.09 -6.94 11.25
C GLY A 236 6.64 -7.15 10.82
N ASP A 237 6.30 -8.35 10.36
CA ASP A 237 4.95 -8.71 9.86
C ASP A 237 4.02 -9.20 11.00
N VAL A 238 4.57 -9.48 12.19
CA VAL A 238 3.79 -9.99 13.33
C VAL A 238 2.90 -8.88 13.88
N PHE A 239 1.60 -9.15 14.00
CA PHE A 239 0.62 -8.22 14.57
C PHE A 239 0.06 -8.67 15.93
N LYS A 240 0.09 -9.96 16.23
CA LYS A 240 -0.41 -10.53 17.50
C LYS A 240 0.59 -11.54 18.07
N VAL A 241 0.80 -11.49 19.37
CA VAL A 241 1.61 -12.47 20.12
C VAL A 241 0.85 -12.88 21.37
N ASN A 242 0.79 -14.18 21.64
CA ASN A 242 0.43 -14.73 22.94
C ASN A 242 1.66 -15.35 23.58
N VAL A 243 1.87 -15.06 24.84
CA VAL A 243 2.99 -15.54 25.66
C VAL A 243 2.44 -16.31 26.84
N TYR A 244 2.98 -17.48 27.04
CA TYR A 244 2.67 -18.38 28.11
C TYR A 244 3.93 -18.51 28.99
N LEU A 245 3.87 -18.04 30.23
CA LEU A 245 4.96 -18.12 31.18
C LEU A 245 4.66 -19.21 32.23
N LYS A 246 5.69 -19.89 32.64
CA LYS A 246 5.59 -20.85 33.74
C LYS A 246 5.36 -20.16 35.09
N ASP A 247 5.96 -18.96 35.24
CA ASP A 247 5.84 -18.10 36.40
C ASP A 247 5.73 -16.65 35.93
N ILE A 248 4.71 -15.92 36.34
CA ILE A 248 4.50 -14.52 35.94
C ILE A 248 5.55 -13.58 36.56
N GLN A 249 6.25 -14.00 37.62
CA GLN A 249 7.34 -13.23 38.20
C GLN A 249 8.54 -13.10 37.24
N ASP A 250 8.63 -13.95 36.23
CA ASP A 250 9.64 -13.85 35.17
C ASP A 250 9.31 -12.79 34.11
N TRP A 251 8.22 -12.03 34.26
CA TRP A 251 7.75 -11.02 33.32
C TRP A 251 8.82 -10.01 32.87
N GLU A 252 9.53 -9.43 33.82
CA GLU A 252 10.56 -8.41 33.51
C GLU A 252 11.77 -9.03 32.79
N ARG A 253 12.19 -10.21 33.25
CA ARG A 253 13.31 -10.95 32.66
C ARG A 253 12.98 -11.41 31.23
N PHE A 254 11.79 -11.94 31.03
CA PHE A 254 11.24 -12.25 29.71
C PHE A 254 11.22 -11.01 28.78
N ASN A 255 10.68 -9.87 29.26
CA ASN A 255 10.58 -8.64 28.48
C ASN A 255 11.95 -8.09 28.09
N SER A 256 12.99 -8.25 28.91
CA SER A 256 14.36 -7.75 28.60
C SER A 256 14.93 -8.40 27.33
N VAL A 257 14.52 -9.64 27.02
CA VAL A 257 14.89 -10.35 25.79
C VAL A 257 13.89 -10.03 24.66
N TYR A 258 12.59 -10.13 24.95
CA TYR A 258 11.52 -9.98 23.97
C TYR A 258 11.58 -8.64 23.22
N VAL A 259 11.87 -7.53 23.90
CA VAL A 259 11.88 -6.18 23.33
C VAL A 259 12.83 -6.03 22.15
N ASN A 260 13.89 -6.81 22.10
CA ASN A 260 14.94 -6.73 21.08
C ASN A 260 14.51 -7.31 19.71
N TYR A 261 13.39 -8.03 19.65
CA TYR A 261 12.90 -8.72 18.44
C TYR A 261 11.87 -7.92 17.66
N PHE A 262 11.22 -6.93 18.27
CA PHE A 262 10.11 -6.21 17.66
C PHE A 262 10.37 -4.72 17.54
N ILE A 263 10.19 -4.22 16.32
CA ILE A 263 10.22 -2.78 16.00
C ILE A 263 8.80 -2.19 16.03
N GLU A 264 8.71 -0.84 16.09
CA GLU A 264 7.41 -0.16 15.99
C GLU A 264 6.78 -0.25 14.58
N PRO A 265 5.45 -0.37 14.51
CA PRO A 265 4.54 -0.61 15.61
C PRO A 265 4.68 -2.06 16.12
N LYS A 266 4.86 -2.21 17.45
CA LYS A 266 4.95 -3.53 18.08
C LYS A 266 3.64 -4.29 17.93
N PRO A 267 3.64 -5.65 17.98
CA PRO A 267 2.42 -6.43 17.98
C PRO A 267 1.55 -6.14 19.21
N VAL A 268 0.25 -6.34 19.10
CA VAL A 268 -0.59 -6.49 20.30
C VAL A 268 -0.21 -7.78 21.00
N ARG A 269 -0.17 -7.78 22.34
CA ARG A 269 0.32 -8.92 23.10
C ARG A 269 -0.56 -9.25 24.31
N THR A 270 -0.73 -10.53 24.58
CA THR A 270 -1.26 -11.04 25.82
C THR A 270 -0.20 -11.97 26.45
N ALA A 271 0.02 -11.89 27.75
CA ALA A 271 0.88 -12.83 28.46
C ALA A 271 0.17 -13.29 29.73
N VAL A 272 0.27 -14.58 29.99
CA VAL A 272 -0.37 -15.24 31.12
C VAL A 272 0.56 -16.28 31.75
N GLU A 273 0.36 -16.54 33.03
CA GLU A 273 0.93 -17.72 33.70
C GLU A 273 0.09 -18.94 33.41
N THR A 274 0.72 -20.05 33.10
CA THR A 274 0.03 -21.31 32.86
C THR A 274 0.95 -22.52 33.06
N GLY A 275 0.35 -23.71 33.18
CA GLY A 275 1.10 -24.95 33.14
C GLY A 275 1.72 -25.19 31.77
N LEU A 276 3.02 -25.44 31.73
CA LEU A 276 3.79 -25.78 30.53
C LEU A 276 4.33 -27.21 30.66
N ILE A 277 4.78 -27.79 29.54
CA ILE A 277 5.51 -29.09 29.57
C ILE A 277 6.69 -28.96 30.53
N GLU A 278 6.95 -30.04 31.27
CA GLU A 278 8.01 -30.08 32.28
C GLU A 278 9.36 -29.63 31.70
N GLY A 279 10.01 -28.69 32.39
CA GLY A 279 11.27 -28.07 31.94
C GLY A 279 11.12 -26.83 31.09
N LEU A 280 9.92 -26.52 30.58
CA LEU A 280 9.67 -25.26 29.86
C LEU A 280 9.30 -24.13 30.82
N LEU A 281 9.86 -22.96 30.57
CA LEU A 281 9.60 -21.71 31.28
C LEU A 281 8.78 -20.73 30.49
N VAL A 282 8.81 -20.82 29.12
CA VAL A 282 8.09 -19.95 28.21
C VAL A 282 7.68 -20.68 26.93
N GLU A 283 6.48 -20.38 26.44
CA GLU A 283 5.97 -20.76 25.13
C GLU A 283 5.36 -19.53 24.45
N ILE A 284 5.51 -19.41 23.12
CA ILE A 284 5.04 -18.25 22.36
C ILE A 284 4.36 -18.71 21.07
N GLU A 285 3.19 -18.17 20.78
CA GLU A 285 2.52 -18.29 19.48
C GLU A 285 2.32 -16.91 18.85
N MET A 286 2.27 -16.87 17.51
CA MET A 286 2.24 -15.60 16.78
C MET A 286 1.33 -15.64 15.57
N TRP A 287 0.76 -14.47 15.25
CA TRP A 287 0.06 -14.19 14.00
C TRP A 287 0.77 -13.07 13.27
N ALA A 288 1.08 -13.30 12.00
CA ALA A 288 1.68 -12.32 11.12
C ALA A 288 0.82 -12.11 9.87
N THR A 289 0.98 -10.97 9.22
CA THR A 289 0.27 -10.65 7.98
C THR A 289 1.25 -10.12 6.95
N LYS A 290 1.01 -10.49 5.68
CA LYS A 290 1.79 -10.00 4.53
C LYS A 290 0.85 -9.37 3.50
N ASN A 291 1.38 -8.48 2.68
CA ASN A 291 0.73 -7.92 1.51
C ASN A 291 1.02 -8.77 0.26
#